data_4d56e80f775e26b4ce2d7ffbe62b5fa8
#
_entry.id   4d56e80f775e26b4ce2d7ffbe62b5fa8
#
_cell.length_a   1.000
_cell.length_b   1.000
_cell.length_c   1.000
_cell.angle_alpha   90.00
_cell.angle_beta   90.00
_cell.angle_gamma   90.00
#
_symmetry.space_group_name_H-M   'P 1'
#
loop_
_entity.id
_entity.type
_entity.pdbx_description
1 polymer ?
#
loop_
_entity_poly.entity_id
_entity_poly.type
_entity_poly.pdbx_seq_one_letter_code
_entity_poly.pdbx_strand_id
1 'polypeptide(L)'
;MNKILSSSVIALSLAIASVHLYANDQVVQRDTSKVTHIQEIRNATIKISYADTTFLIDPMFAKKGFYEGFPDTHRSYLRNPLVDLPIKPETILEGVDAVIVTHTHLDHWDDAAQATIPKNMPVFVQNKDDQKVIQSQGFKDVRVLTQVTFAGIKLTKTGGQHGTDAMYRIPKLKAGLGEAMGVVFEAAGHET
;
A
#
# COMPACT_ATOMS: atom_id res chain seq x y z
N MET A 1 -65.70 -54.22 58.51
CA MET A 1 -64.24 -54.53 58.38
C MET A 1 -63.89 -54.47 56.93
N ASN A 2 -63.35 -53.27 56.46
CA ASN A 2 -63.02 -53.00 55.10
C ASN A 2 -61.51 -52.98 54.96
N LYS A 3 -60.97 -53.86 54.11
CA LYS A 3 -59.56 -53.85 53.72
C LYS A 3 -59.40 -52.91 52.53
N ILE A 4 -58.60 -51.92 52.72
CA ILE A 4 -58.17 -51.01 51.67
C ILE A 4 -56.92 -51.61 51.02
N LEU A 5 -56.99 -51.93 49.72
CA LEU A 5 -55.86 -52.31 48.92
C LEU A 5 -55.11 -51.05 48.41
N SER A 6 -53.88 -50.93 48.80
CA SER A 6 -52.97 -49.85 48.32
C SER A 6 -52.35 -50.29 47.03
N SER A 7 -52.67 -49.61 45.95
CA SER A 7 -51.99 -49.79 44.63
C SER A 7 -50.81 -48.85 44.56
N SER A 8 -49.59 -49.40 44.53
CA SER A 8 -48.38 -48.66 44.31
C SER A 8 -48.20 -48.48 42.83
N VAL A 9 -48.23 -47.22 42.37
CA VAL A 9 -47.87 -46.82 41.00
C VAL A 9 -46.35 -46.54 40.97
N ILE A 10 -45.59 -47.36 40.22
CA ILE A 10 -44.22 -47.13 40.00
C ILE A 10 -44.09 -46.18 38.76
N ALA A 11 -43.75 -44.95 39.00
CA ALA A 11 -43.43 -43.99 37.92
C ALA A 11 -42.02 -44.22 37.43
N LEU A 12 -41.89 -44.72 36.21
CA LEU A 12 -40.59 -44.88 35.51
C LEU A 12 -40.20 -43.54 34.84
N SER A 13 -39.30 -42.80 35.47
CA SER A 13 -38.78 -41.53 34.90
C SER A 13 -37.72 -41.84 33.82
N LEU A 14 -38.06 -41.67 32.55
CA LEU A 14 -37.07 -41.65 31.45
C LEU A 14 -36.30 -40.31 31.49
N ALA A 15 -35.06 -40.34 31.94
CA ALA A 15 -34.15 -39.21 31.79
C ALA A 15 -33.61 -39.19 30.34
N ILE A 16 -34.17 -38.29 29.53
CA ILE A 16 -33.61 -38.00 28.20
C ILE A 16 -32.39 -37.07 28.40
N ALA A 17 -31.19 -37.66 28.31
CA ALA A 17 -29.96 -36.88 28.29
C ALA A 17 -29.82 -36.20 26.91
N SER A 18 -30.16 -34.94 26.86
CA SER A 18 -29.88 -34.10 25.66
C SER A 18 -28.38 -33.86 25.55
N VAL A 19 -27.71 -34.58 24.68
CA VAL A 19 -26.34 -34.30 24.31
C VAL A 19 -26.34 -33.06 23.41
N HIS A 20 -26.07 -31.88 24.01
CA HIS A 20 -25.77 -30.69 23.22
C HIS A 20 -24.37 -30.84 22.64
N LEU A 21 -24.27 -31.21 21.38
CA LEU A 21 -23.06 -31.01 20.61
C LEU A 21 -22.86 -29.51 20.46
N TYR A 22 -22.01 -28.92 21.29
CA TYR A 22 -21.42 -27.60 20.99
C TYR A 22 -20.43 -27.82 19.83
N ALA A 23 -20.88 -27.45 18.63
CA ALA A 23 -19.95 -27.22 17.55
C ALA A 23 -19.04 -26.07 18.01
N ASN A 24 -17.83 -26.41 18.37
CA ASN A 24 -16.80 -25.42 18.69
C ASN A 24 -16.38 -24.82 17.34
N ASP A 25 -17.13 -23.81 16.85
CA ASP A 25 -16.70 -22.95 15.77
C ASP A 25 -15.44 -22.24 16.25
N GLN A 26 -14.32 -22.88 16.06
CA GLN A 26 -13.03 -22.23 16.12
C GLN A 26 -13.06 -21.22 14.98
N VAL A 27 -13.51 -19.99 15.30
CA VAL A 27 -13.25 -18.84 14.43
C VAL A 27 -11.73 -18.75 14.35
N VAL A 28 -11.18 -19.26 13.27
CA VAL A 28 -9.78 -19.06 12.95
C VAL A 28 -9.65 -17.54 12.78
N GLN A 29 -9.26 -16.86 13.85
CA GLN A 29 -8.82 -15.47 13.74
C GLN A 29 -7.62 -15.48 12.79
N ARG A 30 -7.88 -15.10 11.55
CA ARG A 30 -6.78 -14.81 10.62
C ARG A 30 -6.01 -13.66 11.22
N ASP A 31 -4.74 -13.89 11.46
CA ASP A 31 -3.80 -12.85 11.84
C ASP A 31 -3.73 -11.83 10.69
N THR A 32 -4.51 -10.76 10.82
CA THR A 32 -4.60 -9.73 9.78
C THR A 32 -3.30 -8.95 9.64
N SER A 33 -2.39 -9.02 10.62
CA SER A 33 -1.05 -8.39 10.55
C SER A 33 -0.17 -9.01 9.45
N LYS A 34 -0.51 -10.24 9.01
CA LYS A 34 0.19 -10.93 7.91
C LYS A 34 -0.39 -10.67 6.52
N VAL A 35 -1.49 -9.94 6.42
CA VAL A 35 -2.13 -9.65 5.14
C VAL A 35 -1.54 -8.37 4.56
N THR A 36 -0.97 -8.48 3.38
CA THR A 36 -0.55 -7.29 2.60
C THR A 36 -1.78 -6.65 1.97
N HIS A 37 -2.00 -5.37 2.23
CA HIS A 37 -3.04 -4.60 1.56
C HIS A 37 -2.42 -3.66 0.53
N ILE A 38 -2.87 -3.76 -0.71
CA ILE A 38 -2.47 -2.88 -1.80
C ILE A 38 -3.72 -2.17 -2.30
N GLN A 39 -3.71 -0.85 -2.22
CA GLN A 39 -4.77 0.01 -2.71
C GLN A 39 -4.22 0.91 -3.82
N GLU A 40 -4.67 0.72 -5.05
CA GLU A 40 -4.46 1.70 -6.10
C GLU A 40 -5.36 2.91 -5.83
N ILE A 41 -4.77 4.10 -5.71
CA ILE A 41 -5.49 5.35 -5.53
C ILE A 41 -5.83 5.95 -6.90
N ARG A 42 -4.82 6.10 -7.73
CA ARG A 42 -4.89 6.59 -9.10
C ARG A 42 -3.52 6.39 -9.75
N ASN A 43 -3.49 6.29 -11.08
CA ASN A 43 -2.24 6.06 -11.83
C ASN A 43 -1.03 6.74 -11.23
N ALA A 44 -0.11 6.04 -10.99
CA ALA A 44 1.04 5.54 -10.31
C ALA A 44 0.92 5.54 -8.77
N THR A 45 -0.07 6.24 -8.17
CA THR A 45 -0.20 6.37 -6.71
C THR A 45 -0.82 5.11 -6.09
N ILE A 46 -0.03 4.42 -5.28
CA ILE A 46 -0.43 3.19 -4.58
C ILE A 46 -0.18 3.36 -3.08
N LYS A 47 -1.13 2.89 -2.26
CA LYS A 47 -0.96 2.75 -0.80
C LYS A 47 -0.77 1.28 -0.46
N ILE A 48 0.33 0.94 0.21
CA ILE A 48 0.69 -0.44 0.59
C ILE A 48 0.80 -0.50 2.11
N SER A 49 -0.02 -1.35 2.74
CA SER A 49 0.15 -1.73 4.15
C SER A 49 0.77 -3.12 4.21
N TYR A 50 1.96 -3.22 4.80
CA TYR A 50 2.77 -4.43 4.91
C TYR A 50 3.46 -4.48 6.27
N ALA A 51 3.30 -5.58 7.01
CA ALA A 51 3.91 -5.78 8.32
C ALA A 51 3.71 -4.58 9.26
N ASP A 52 2.45 -4.16 9.45
CA ASP A 52 2.00 -3.04 10.30
C ASP A 52 2.56 -1.66 9.93
N THR A 53 3.14 -1.53 8.74
CA THR A 53 3.67 -0.26 8.22
C THR A 53 2.99 0.09 6.90
N THR A 54 2.63 1.35 6.73
CA THR A 54 1.94 1.83 5.53
C THR A 54 2.83 2.77 4.73
N PHE A 55 3.03 2.41 3.47
CA PHE A 55 3.80 3.17 2.49
C PHE A 55 2.88 3.79 1.44
N LEU A 56 3.17 5.03 1.06
CA LEU A 56 2.57 5.68 -0.08
C LEU A 56 3.60 5.75 -1.22
N ILE A 57 3.26 5.15 -2.35
CA ILE A 57 4.14 5.04 -3.51
C ILE A 57 3.70 6.07 -4.54
N ASP A 58 4.65 6.82 -5.09
CA ASP A 58 4.48 7.73 -6.24
C ASP A 58 3.24 8.64 -6.11
N PRO A 59 3.18 9.50 -5.08
CA PRO A 59 2.02 10.36 -4.85
C PRO A 59 1.91 11.45 -5.92
N MET A 60 0.84 11.39 -6.69
CA MET A 60 0.41 12.42 -7.64
C MET A 60 -0.96 12.94 -7.22
N PHE A 61 -1.05 14.17 -6.70
CA PHE A 61 -2.26 14.73 -6.08
C PHE A 61 -2.93 15.84 -6.88
N ALA A 62 -2.37 16.25 -8.01
CA ALA A 62 -2.97 17.26 -8.88
C ALA A 62 -4.37 16.87 -9.35
N LYS A 63 -5.20 17.87 -9.62
CA LYS A 63 -6.54 17.70 -10.18
C LYS A 63 -6.45 17.17 -11.60
N LYS A 64 -7.50 16.49 -12.04
CA LYS A 64 -7.64 16.06 -13.44
C LYS A 64 -7.24 17.17 -14.42
N GLY A 65 -6.44 16.80 -15.41
CA GLY A 65 -6.04 17.68 -16.50
C GLY A 65 -5.14 18.85 -16.11
N PHE A 66 -4.47 18.80 -14.95
CA PHE A 66 -3.63 19.89 -14.47
C PHE A 66 -2.38 20.09 -15.33
N TYR A 67 -1.70 18.98 -15.71
CA TYR A 67 -0.50 19.02 -16.53
C TYR A 67 -0.80 18.78 -18.02
N GLU A 68 0.01 19.36 -18.89
CA GLU A 68 -0.02 19.06 -20.32
C GLU A 68 0.28 17.58 -20.58
N GLY A 69 -0.22 17.05 -21.69
CA GLY A 69 0.22 15.75 -22.17
C GLY A 69 1.68 15.79 -22.65
N PHE A 70 2.31 14.65 -22.71
CA PHE A 70 3.72 14.55 -23.16
C PHE A 70 3.82 14.88 -24.66
N PRO A 71 4.57 15.93 -25.06
CA PRO A 71 4.73 16.30 -26.45
C PRO A 71 5.29 15.14 -27.29
N ASP A 72 4.89 15.07 -28.55
CA ASP A 72 5.35 14.09 -29.55
C ASP A 72 5.01 12.63 -29.21
N THR A 73 4.08 12.40 -28.26
CA THR A 73 3.59 11.06 -27.92
C THR A 73 2.19 10.82 -28.48
N HIS A 74 1.79 9.54 -28.52
CA HIS A 74 0.43 9.18 -28.88
C HIS A 74 -0.58 9.84 -27.91
N ARG A 75 -1.61 10.52 -28.42
CA ARG A 75 -2.62 11.25 -27.64
C ARG A 75 -2.05 12.36 -26.75
N SER A 76 -0.99 13.04 -27.19
CA SER A 76 -0.36 14.16 -26.48
C SER A 76 -1.32 15.31 -26.11
N TYR A 77 -2.51 15.36 -26.71
CA TYR A 77 -3.58 16.31 -26.36
C TYR A 77 -4.29 15.97 -25.04
N LEU A 78 -4.13 14.78 -24.50
CA LEU A 78 -4.71 14.37 -23.23
C LEU A 78 -3.84 14.92 -22.09
N ARG A 79 -4.46 15.77 -21.29
CA ARG A 79 -3.82 16.36 -20.11
C ARG A 79 -3.82 15.37 -18.93
N ASN A 80 -2.75 15.39 -18.14
CA ASN A 80 -2.60 14.53 -16.97
C ASN A 80 -2.93 15.28 -15.66
N PRO A 81 -3.41 14.54 -14.64
CA PRO A 81 -3.94 13.17 -14.67
C PRO A 81 -5.26 13.08 -15.43
N LEU A 82 -5.60 11.89 -15.93
CA LEU A 82 -6.80 11.67 -16.75
C LEU A 82 -8.10 11.65 -15.94
N VAL A 83 -8.03 11.37 -14.65
CA VAL A 83 -9.15 11.32 -13.70
C VAL A 83 -8.85 12.09 -12.43
N ASP A 84 -9.88 12.51 -11.70
CA ASP A 84 -9.70 13.12 -10.38
C ASP A 84 -9.29 12.08 -9.34
N LEU A 85 -8.72 12.54 -8.21
CA LEU A 85 -8.50 11.66 -7.05
C LEU A 85 -9.86 11.16 -6.54
N PRO A 86 -9.97 9.84 -6.22
CA PRO A 86 -11.21 9.28 -5.68
C PRO A 86 -11.54 9.73 -4.26
N ILE A 87 -10.52 10.13 -3.50
CA ILE A 87 -10.58 10.62 -2.12
C ILE A 87 -9.62 11.80 -1.94
N LYS A 88 -9.81 12.57 -0.86
CA LYS A 88 -8.96 13.74 -0.59
C LYS A 88 -7.52 13.35 -0.26
N PRO A 89 -6.51 14.18 -0.61
CA PRO A 89 -5.11 13.92 -0.28
C PRO A 89 -4.86 13.68 1.21
N GLU A 90 -5.54 14.41 2.08
CA GLU A 90 -5.42 14.26 3.53
C GLU A 90 -5.83 12.87 3.99
N THR A 91 -6.92 12.32 3.44
CA THR A 91 -7.38 10.95 3.72
C THR A 91 -6.42 9.89 3.15
N ILE A 92 -5.78 10.16 2.01
CA ILE A 92 -4.74 9.28 1.48
C ILE A 92 -3.56 9.18 2.46
N LEU A 93 -3.19 10.30 3.08
CA LEU A 93 -2.06 10.41 4.00
C LEU A 93 -2.34 9.84 5.41
N GLU A 94 -3.61 9.59 5.76
CA GLU A 94 -3.95 8.98 7.05
C GLU A 94 -3.24 7.64 7.24
N GLY A 95 -2.48 7.52 8.34
CA GLY A 95 -1.74 6.31 8.69
C GLY A 95 -0.56 5.97 7.78
N VAL A 96 -0.10 6.89 6.92
CA VAL A 96 1.13 6.70 6.12
C VAL A 96 2.36 6.94 6.98
N ASP A 97 3.27 5.97 7.03
CA ASP A 97 4.51 6.01 7.81
C ASP A 97 5.70 6.49 6.96
N ALA A 98 5.69 6.23 5.67
CA ALA A 98 6.73 6.68 4.74
C ALA A 98 6.21 6.80 3.30
N VAL A 99 6.91 7.60 2.52
CA VAL A 99 6.69 7.74 1.07
C VAL A 99 7.84 7.09 0.31
N ILE A 100 7.53 6.43 -0.80
CA ILE A 100 8.52 5.93 -1.75
C ILE A 100 8.26 6.62 -3.09
N VAL A 101 9.29 7.29 -3.62
CA VAL A 101 9.25 7.93 -4.94
C VAL A 101 10.15 7.12 -5.87
N THR A 102 9.53 6.39 -6.81
CA THR A 102 10.28 5.53 -7.73
C THR A 102 11.16 6.32 -8.69
N HIS A 103 10.73 7.54 -9.03
CA HIS A 103 11.47 8.57 -9.75
C HIS A 103 10.68 9.90 -9.70
N THR A 104 11.32 11.01 -10.07
CA THR A 104 10.76 12.36 -9.85
C THR A 104 10.03 12.95 -11.07
N HIS A 105 9.52 12.15 -11.99
CA HIS A 105 8.62 12.66 -13.03
C HIS A 105 7.30 13.12 -12.41
N LEU A 106 6.65 14.11 -13.05
CA LEU A 106 5.43 14.76 -12.52
C LEU A 106 4.23 13.81 -12.32
N ASP A 107 4.18 12.72 -13.05
CA ASP A 107 3.15 11.68 -12.90
C ASP A 107 3.43 10.71 -11.75
N HIS A 108 4.58 10.84 -11.07
CA HIS A 108 4.99 10.07 -9.89
C HIS A 108 5.26 10.94 -8.66
N TRP A 109 5.64 12.22 -8.86
CA TRP A 109 5.96 13.15 -7.78
C TRP A 109 5.62 14.57 -8.19
N ASP A 110 4.38 15.01 -7.92
CA ASP A 110 3.87 16.29 -8.38
C ASP A 110 3.91 17.40 -7.32
N ASP A 111 3.72 18.65 -7.76
CA ASP A 111 3.73 19.84 -6.89
C ASP A 111 2.63 19.79 -5.82
N ALA A 112 1.48 19.18 -6.14
CA ALA A 112 0.37 19.05 -5.19
C ALA A 112 0.71 18.06 -4.07
N ALA A 113 1.37 16.94 -4.37
CA ALA A 113 1.89 16.02 -3.38
C ALA A 113 2.99 16.68 -2.54
N GLN A 114 3.92 17.39 -3.17
CA GLN A 114 4.96 18.15 -2.47
C GLN A 114 4.36 19.16 -1.48
N ALA A 115 3.31 19.86 -1.86
CA ALA A 115 2.66 20.85 -1.00
C ALA A 115 1.89 20.24 0.17
N THR A 116 1.34 19.01 -0.02
CA THR A 116 0.43 18.39 0.95
C THR A 116 1.14 17.46 1.94
N ILE A 117 2.18 16.76 1.50
CA ILE A 117 2.92 15.80 2.33
C ILE A 117 3.73 16.55 3.39
N PRO A 118 3.64 16.14 4.69
CA PRO A 118 4.42 16.73 5.77
C PRO A 118 5.92 16.68 5.50
N LYS A 119 6.62 17.79 5.70
CA LYS A 119 8.06 17.91 5.37
C LYS A 119 8.99 17.05 6.23
N ASN A 120 8.50 16.50 7.32
CA ASN A 120 9.20 15.53 8.17
C ASN A 120 8.88 14.07 7.83
N MET A 121 7.99 13.81 6.86
CA MET A 121 7.68 12.47 6.37
C MET A 121 8.96 11.82 5.82
N PRO A 122 9.31 10.58 6.24
CA PRO A 122 10.40 9.82 5.59
C PRO A 122 10.09 9.59 4.12
N VAL A 123 11.03 9.94 3.23
CA VAL A 123 10.90 9.73 1.77
C VAL A 123 12.06 8.88 1.28
N PHE A 124 11.77 7.76 0.64
CA PHE A 124 12.74 6.91 -0.01
C PHE A 124 12.78 7.21 -1.50
N VAL A 125 13.98 7.35 -2.06
CA VAL A 125 14.22 7.74 -3.45
C VAL A 125 15.24 6.83 -4.12
N GLN A 126 15.25 6.78 -5.44
CA GLN A 126 16.09 5.85 -6.18
C GLN A 126 17.59 6.17 -6.19
N ASN A 127 17.97 7.45 -6.10
CA ASN A 127 19.36 7.90 -6.24
C ASN A 127 19.62 9.24 -5.54
N LYS A 128 20.87 9.69 -5.56
CA LYS A 128 21.31 10.95 -4.93
C LYS A 128 20.77 12.20 -5.61
N ASP A 129 20.46 12.15 -6.88
CA ASP A 129 19.98 13.34 -7.60
C ASP A 129 18.51 13.58 -7.25
N ASP A 130 17.66 12.54 -7.20
CA ASP A 130 16.31 12.64 -6.69
C ASP A 130 16.30 13.05 -5.21
N GLN A 131 17.26 12.56 -4.41
CA GLN A 131 17.42 13.00 -3.02
C GLN A 131 17.61 14.51 -2.92
N LYS A 132 18.53 15.07 -3.71
CA LYS A 132 18.78 16.52 -3.73
C LYS A 132 17.55 17.31 -4.18
N VAL A 133 16.85 16.83 -5.21
CA VAL A 133 15.62 17.45 -5.71
C VAL A 133 14.60 17.54 -4.59
N ILE A 134 14.27 16.41 -3.94
CA ILE A 134 13.23 16.35 -2.88
C ILE A 134 13.67 17.12 -1.63
N GLN A 135 14.96 17.10 -1.26
CA GLN A 135 15.49 17.94 -0.17
C GLN A 135 15.34 19.43 -0.48
N SER A 136 15.59 19.86 -1.73
CA SER A 136 15.41 21.27 -2.14
C SER A 136 13.95 21.74 -2.04
N GLN A 137 12.99 20.81 -2.05
CA GLN A 137 11.55 21.05 -1.85
C GLN A 137 11.16 21.13 -0.35
N GLY A 138 12.17 21.07 0.55
CA GLY A 138 12.00 21.25 1.99
C GLY A 138 11.79 19.97 2.80
N PHE A 139 11.84 18.79 2.20
CA PHE A 139 11.76 17.52 2.93
C PHE A 139 13.04 17.26 3.73
N LYS A 140 12.89 16.87 5.00
CA LYS A 140 14.00 16.78 5.95
C LYS A 140 14.59 15.38 6.06
N ASP A 141 13.79 14.35 5.85
CA ASP A 141 14.20 12.94 5.94
C ASP A 141 14.06 12.26 4.58
N VAL A 142 15.06 12.46 3.71
CA VAL A 142 15.10 11.87 2.36
C VAL A 142 16.26 10.89 2.28
N ARG A 143 15.95 9.64 2.00
CA ARG A 143 16.88 8.50 2.05
C ARG A 143 17.00 7.84 0.68
N VAL A 144 18.24 7.66 0.22
CA VAL A 144 18.47 6.86 -1.00
C VAL A 144 18.25 5.39 -0.69
N LEU A 145 17.34 4.76 -1.42
CA LEU A 145 17.03 3.35 -1.28
C LEU A 145 18.04 2.52 -2.09
N THR A 146 18.79 1.70 -1.39
CA THR A 146 19.57 0.59 -1.95
C THR A 146 19.07 -0.71 -1.34
N GLN A 147 19.40 -0.94 -0.09
CA GLN A 147 18.85 -1.93 0.80
C GLN A 147 18.84 -1.31 2.19
N VAL A 148 17.67 -1.08 2.76
CA VAL A 148 17.51 -0.45 4.09
C VAL A 148 16.47 -1.21 4.90
N THR A 149 16.54 -1.10 6.22
CA THR A 149 15.48 -1.56 7.11
C THR A 149 14.72 -0.36 7.65
N PHE A 150 13.40 -0.37 7.50
CA PHE A 150 12.48 0.63 8.04
C PHE A 150 11.33 -0.06 8.77
N ALA A 151 11.09 0.29 10.02
CA ALA A 151 10.06 -0.32 10.88
C ALA A 151 10.08 -1.87 10.88
N GLY A 152 11.29 -2.49 10.85
CA GLY A 152 11.44 -3.93 10.81
C GLY A 152 11.28 -4.57 9.40
N ILE A 153 10.95 -3.77 8.41
CA ILE A 153 10.81 -4.21 7.02
C ILE A 153 12.10 -3.92 6.26
N LYS A 154 12.65 -4.92 5.61
CA LYS A 154 13.75 -4.76 4.67
C LYS A 154 13.20 -4.32 3.32
N LEU A 155 13.61 -3.14 2.88
CA LEU A 155 13.30 -2.57 1.57
C LEU A 155 14.53 -2.72 0.67
N THR A 156 14.36 -3.39 -0.47
CA THR A 156 15.44 -3.59 -1.44
C THR A 156 15.05 -2.97 -2.77
N LYS A 157 15.90 -2.06 -3.27
CA LYS A 157 15.72 -1.44 -4.59
C LYS A 157 15.95 -2.47 -5.69
N THR A 158 15.08 -2.49 -6.70
CA THR A 158 15.34 -3.15 -7.99
C THR A 158 15.60 -2.11 -9.08
N GLY A 159 16.22 -2.53 -10.18
CA GLY A 159 16.36 -1.69 -11.36
C GLY A 159 15.05 -1.55 -12.13
N GLY A 160 14.95 -0.50 -12.94
CA GLY A 160 13.86 -0.27 -13.87
C GLY A 160 14.23 0.77 -14.93
N GLN A 161 13.50 0.76 -16.03
CA GLN A 161 13.67 1.73 -17.12
C GLN A 161 12.37 1.92 -17.91
N HIS A 162 12.15 3.13 -18.45
CA HIS A 162 10.95 3.52 -19.18
C HIS A 162 10.96 3.13 -20.67
N GLY A 163 11.77 2.20 -21.07
CA GLY A 163 11.84 1.85 -22.48
C GLY A 163 12.78 0.68 -22.75
N THR A 164 13.04 0.43 -24.00
CA THR A 164 13.96 -0.64 -24.43
C THR A 164 15.42 -0.23 -24.27
N ASP A 165 16.32 -1.21 -24.19
CA ASP A 165 17.77 -0.95 -24.19
C ASP A 165 18.21 -0.16 -25.43
N ALA A 166 17.53 -0.34 -26.55
CA ALA A 166 17.81 0.42 -27.77
C ALA A 166 17.53 1.92 -27.59
N MET A 167 16.44 2.28 -26.89
CA MET A 167 16.12 3.68 -26.57
C MET A 167 17.16 4.28 -25.62
N TYR A 168 17.63 3.52 -24.63
CA TYR A 168 18.63 3.97 -23.66
C TYR A 168 20.04 4.11 -24.25
N ARG A 169 20.30 3.55 -25.44
CA ARG A 169 21.53 3.83 -26.22
C ARG A 169 21.55 5.20 -26.88
N ILE A 170 20.36 5.85 -26.97
CA ILE A 170 20.26 7.20 -27.54
C ILE A 170 20.34 8.22 -26.40
N PRO A 171 21.39 9.03 -26.27
CA PRO A 171 21.63 9.90 -25.11
C PRO A 171 20.46 10.84 -24.80
N LYS A 172 19.84 11.43 -25.83
CA LYS A 172 18.70 12.34 -25.67
C LYS A 172 17.46 11.64 -25.08
N LEU A 173 17.19 10.42 -25.53
CA LEU A 173 16.05 9.64 -25.00
C LEU A 173 16.35 9.18 -23.57
N LYS A 174 17.57 8.67 -23.32
CA LYS A 174 17.99 8.30 -21.96
C LYS A 174 17.84 9.46 -20.98
N ALA A 175 18.27 10.65 -21.36
CA ALA A 175 18.18 11.85 -20.51
C ALA A 175 16.71 12.25 -20.23
N GLY A 176 15.81 12.11 -21.22
CA GLY A 176 14.39 12.44 -21.05
C GLY A 176 13.60 11.37 -20.30
N LEU A 177 13.93 10.10 -20.49
CA LEU A 177 13.25 8.98 -19.84
C LEU A 177 13.72 8.79 -18.39
N GLY A 178 14.99 9.07 -18.08
CA GLY A 178 15.56 8.88 -16.75
C GLY A 178 15.56 7.40 -16.30
N GLU A 179 15.90 7.19 -15.06
CA GLU A 179 15.86 5.87 -14.41
C GLU A 179 14.58 5.76 -13.55
N ALA A 180 14.14 4.56 -13.30
CA ALA A 180 13.08 4.24 -12.34
C ALA A 180 13.54 3.09 -11.46
N MET A 181 12.89 2.91 -10.30
CA MET A 181 13.12 1.76 -9.44
C MET A 181 11.84 1.00 -9.15
N GLY A 182 11.99 -0.30 -8.88
CA GLY A 182 11.02 -1.08 -8.11
C GLY A 182 11.52 -1.28 -6.69
N VAL A 183 10.65 -1.80 -5.81
CA VAL A 183 10.98 -2.08 -4.41
C VAL A 183 10.46 -3.45 -4.01
N VAL A 184 11.33 -4.25 -3.39
CA VAL A 184 10.96 -5.51 -2.72
C VAL A 184 10.83 -5.24 -1.24
N PHE A 185 9.75 -5.73 -0.65
CA PHE A 185 9.45 -5.66 0.78
C PHE A 185 9.63 -7.04 1.40
N GLU A 186 10.40 -7.13 2.49
CA GLU A 186 10.66 -8.39 3.19
C GLU A 186 10.53 -8.16 4.70
N ALA A 187 9.68 -8.94 5.37
CA ALA A 187 9.57 -8.93 6.83
C ALA A 187 9.43 -10.36 7.36
N ALA A 188 9.95 -10.62 8.56
CA ALA A 188 9.86 -11.94 9.18
C ALA A 188 8.40 -12.35 9.38
N GLY A 189 8.05 -13.58 8.92
CA GLY A 189 6.70 -14.12 9.03
C GLY A 189 5.70 -13.61 7.97
N HIS A 190 6.14 -12.77 7.03
CA HIS A 190 5.38 -12.38 5.84
C HIS A 190 6.00 -13.05 4.61
N GLU A 191 5.28 -13.99 4.04
CA GLU A 191 5.61 -14.58 2.74
C GLU A 191 4.78 -13.87 1.67
N THR A 192 5.44 -13.46 0.58
CA THR A 192 4.80 -12.88 -0.61
C THR A 192 4.63 -13.96 -1.67
#